data_eeef80399afbbce4571a955826c8413f
#
_entry.id   eeef80399afbbce4571a955826c8413f
#
_cell.length_a   1.000
_cell.length_b   1.000
_cell.length_c   1.000
_cell.angle_alpha   90.00
_cell.angle_beta   90.00
_cell.angle_gamma   90.00
#
_symmetry.space_group_name_H-M   'P 1'
#
loop_
_entity.id
_entity.type
_entity.pdbx_description
1 polymer ?
#
loop_
_entity_poly.entity_id
_entity_poly.type
_entity_poly.pdbx_seq_one_letter_code
_entity_poly.pdbx_strand_id
1 'polypeptide(L)'
;MEFTGVYHKTSEQMSYPLDEDRLIVNIKTGYDVKQVFIHYGDPYEAGILGGNEKWTGKREEIIYKKRLPHQIWWTTTLLPEYKRCKYYFELRTEKEVWYYFEDGFLTEEQLRMDGRMQQCFIVPWMNPADINRTPAWVNDTIWYQIFPDRFCNGTPEKNGNDITPWRNHGTVTNEEKFGGNLEGIRQRLSYLQELGITGIYLNPIMEAESNHKYDTTDYTKIDPAFGDEETMKALCREAHEKGIRIMVDAVFNHC
;
A
#
# COMPACT_ATOMS: atom_id res chain seq x y z
N MET A 1 32.57 -6.11 3.19
CA MET A 1 31.10 -5.97 3.12
C MET A 1 30.66 -5.76 1.67
N GLU A 2 29.52 -6.33 1.26
CA GLU A 2 28.92 -6.11 -0.07
C GLU A 2 28.06 -4.84 -0.04
N PHE A 3 28.63 -3.73 -0.45
CA PHE A 3 27.96 -2.42 -0.37
C PHE A 3 26.76 -2.29 -1.29
N THR A 4 26.80 -2.91 -2.47
CA THR A 4 25.70 -2.88 -3.45
C THR A 4 24.42 -3.54 -2.96
N GLY A 5 24.54 -4.42 -1.96
CA GLY A 5 23.40 -5.05 -1.28
C GLY A 5 22.72 -4.19 -0.23
N VAL A 6 23.36 -3.08 0.18
CA VAL A 6 22.82 -2.20 1.24
C VAL A 6 21.97 -1.10 0.62
N TYR A 7 20.74 -0.98 1.11
CA TYR A 7 19.82 0.05 0.63
C TYR A 7 18.87 0.53 1.74
N HIS A 8 18.81 1.84 1.87
CA HIS A 8 17.85 2.55 2.70
C HIS A 8 17.60 3.95 2.14
N LYS A 9 16.42 4.52 2.42
CA LYS A 9 16.06 5.93 2.20
C LYS A 9 15.00 6.36 3.21
N THR A 10 14.85 7.67 3.43
CA THR A 10 13.90 8.24 4.39
C THR A 10 12.48 8.41 3.85
N SER A 11 12.07 7.55 2.94
CA SER A 11 10.76 7.63 2.27
C SER A 11 10.23 6.25 1.90
N GLU A 12 8.97 6.21 1.47
CA GLU A 12 8.27 5.02 1.00
C GLU A 12 8.29 3.88 2.03
N GLN A 13 8.54 2.65 1.54
CA GLN A 13 8.59 1.46 2.39
C GLN A 13 9.82 1.40 3.31
N MET A 14 10.81 2.28 3.11
CA MET A 14 12.07 2.22 3.87
C MET A 14 12.00 3.02 5.16
N SER A 15 11.23 4.11 5.19
CA SER A 15 10.98 4.88 6.41
C SER A 15 9.62 5.57 6.32
N TYR A 16 8.72 5.24 7.24
CA TYR A 16 7.36 5.81 7.25
C TYR A 16 6.72 5.77 8.64
N PRO A 17 5.88 6.75 8.99
CA PRO A 17 5.09 6.69 10.21
C PRO A 17 4.02 5.60 10.08
N LEU A 18 3.99 4.67 11.03
CA LEU A 18 2.96 3.66 11.14
C LEU A 18 1.69 4.25 11.76
N ASP A 19 1.86 5.09 12.74
CA ASP A 19 0.85 5.89 13.41
C ASP A 19 1.47 7.18 13.98
N GLU A 20 0.75 7.86 14.86
CA GLU A 20 1.19 9.14 15.42
C GLU A 20 2.47 9.04 16.28
N ASP A 21 2.79 7.85 16.80
CA ASP A 21 3.91 7.62 17.73
C ASP A 21 5.02 6.75 17.15
N ARG A 22 4.70 5.86 16.22
CA ARG A 22 5.58 4.82 15.73
C ARG A 22 6.14 5.11 14.34
N LEU A 23 7.46 5.12 14.22
CA LEU A 23 8.18 5.21 12.96
C LEU A 23 8.75 3.84 12.59
N ILE A 24 8.34 3.31 11.44
CA ILE A 24 8.96 2.11 10.87
C ILE A 24 10.21 2.52 10.12
N VAL A 25 11.30 1.79 10.36
CA VAL A 25 12.56 1.94 9.63
C VAL A 25 13.00 0.57 9.13
N ASN A 26 13.22 0.48 7.83
CA ASN A 26 13.64 -0.72 7.13
C ASN A 26 15.00 -0.50 6.46
N ILE A 27 15.83 -1.54 6.43
CA ILE A 27 17.08 -1.54 5.64
C ILE A 27 17.24 -2.89 4.95
N LYS A 28 17.71 -2.90 3.71
CA LYS A 28 18.15 -4.10 3.00
C LYS A 28 19.65 -4.23 3.08
N THR A 29 20.14 -5.46 3.21
CA THR A 29 21.58 -5.76 3.19
C THR A 29 21.87 -7.03 2.39
N GLY A 30 23.14 -7.24 2.01
CA GLY A 30 23.63 -8.52 1.56
C GLY A 30 23.62 -9.59 2.67
N TYR A 31 23.88 -10.85 2.31
CA TYR A 31 23.91 -11.97 3.25
C TYR A 31 25.17 -11.99 4.14
N ASP A 32 26.17 -11.21 3.80
CA ASP A 32 27.40 -11.03 4.56
C ASP A 32 27.19 -10.24 5.85
N VAL A 33 26.17 -9.36 5.91
CA VAL A 33 25.78 -8.65 7.12
C VAL A 33 25.05 -9.58 8.08
N LYS A 34 25.58 -9.68 9.30
CA LYS A 34 25.09 -10.61 10.34
C LYS A 34 24.24 -9.91 11.38
N GLN A 35 24.57 -8.66 11.70
CA GLN A 35 23.86 -7.83 12.66
C GLN A 35 23.73 -6.41 12.11
N VAL A 36 22.61 -5.78 12.42
CA VAL A 36 22.33 -4.37 12.13
C VAL A 36 21.93 -3.70 13.42
N PHE A 37 22.56 -2.57 13.73
CA PHE A 37 22.15 -1.68 14.80
C PHE A 37 21.72 -0.35 14.19
N ILE A 38 20.75 0.28 14.82
CA ILE A 38 20.35 1.65 14.52
C ILE A 38 20.76 2.56 15.67
N HIS A 39 21.39 3.68 15.33
CA HIS A 39 21.65 4.77 16.26
C HIS A 39 20.67 5.88 15.94
N TYR A 40 19.81 6.25 16.88
CA TYR A 40 18.72 7.20 16.62
C TYR A 40 18.44 8.11 17.82
N GLY A 41 17.85 9.25 17.55
CA GLY A 41 17.44 10.21 18.59
C GLY A 41 16.90 11.50 17.98
N ASP A 42 16.65 12.50 18.84
CA ASP A 42 16.25 13.81 18.41
C ASP A 42 17.42 14.49 17.65
N PRO A 43 17.19 15.09 16.47
CA PRO A 43 18.22 15.86 15.76
C PRO A 43 18.87 16.99 16.57
N TYR A 44 18.17 17.50 17.57
CA TYR A 44 18.59 18.65 18.39
C TYR A 44 19.11 18.26 19.76
N GLU A 45 19.26 16.99 20.09
CA GLU A 45 19.70 16.49 21.39
C GLU A 45 21.11 17.00 21.80
N ALA A 46 21.97 17.24 20.81
CA ALA A 46 23.31 17.78 21.00
C ALA A 46 23.41 19.32 20.87
N GLY A 47 22.28 20.04 20.87
CA GLY A 47 22.18 21.50 20.72
C GLY A 47 21.92 21.99 19.29
N ILE A 48 21.19 23.10 19.18
CA ILE A 48 20.64 23.63 17.91
C ILE A 48 21.72 24.17 16.95
N LEU A 49 22.87 24.57 17.43
CA LEU A 49 23.87 25.30 16.67
C LEU A 49 25.17 24.52 16.41
N GLY A 50 25.12 23.19 16.45
CA GLY A 50 26.30 22.40 16.11
C GLY A 50 27.48 22.67 17.01
N GLY A 51 27.25 22.71 18.32
CA GLY A 51 28.36 22.69 19.30
C GLY A 51 29.26 21.49 19.01
N ASN A 52 30.50 21.53 19.44
CA ASN A 52 31.50 20.46 19.23
C ASN A 52 31.12 19.11 19.89
N GLU A 53 29.91 18.97 20.37
CA GLU A 53 29.41 17.74 20.96
C GLU A 53 28.96 16.76 19.86
N LYS A 54 29.58 15.60 19.89
CA LYS A 54 29.32 14.53 18.96
C LYS A 54 27.97 13.89 19.29
N TRP A 55 26.98 14.08 18.40
CA TRP A 55 25.72 13.37 18.54
C TRP A 55 25.92 11.86 18.35
N THR A 56 25.50 11.03 19.29
CA THR A 56 25.69 9.58 19.25
C THR A 56 24.39 8.81 19.09
N GLY A 57 23.29 9.38 19.54
CA GLY A 57 22.00 8.73 19.56
C GLY A 57 21.93 7.53 20.51
N LYS A 58 20.75 6.95 20.61
CA LYS A 58 20.46 5.70 21.30
C LYS A 58 20.74 4.53 20.38
N ARG A 59 21.50 3.53 20.82
CA ARG A 59 21.89 2.38 20.01
C ARG A 59 20.99 1.19 20.31
N GLU A 60 20.33 0.64 19.30
CA GLU A 60 19.48 -0.55 19.42
C GLU A 60 19.77 -1.55 18.30
N GLU A 61 19.74 -2.87 18.61
CA GLU A 61 19.89 -3.91 17.62
C GLU A 61 18.57 -4.15 16.89
N ILE A 62 18.62 -4.24 15.56
CA ILE A 62 17.47 -4.62 14.73
C ILE A 62 17.41 -6.14 14.68
N ILE A 63 16.54 -6.73 15.48
CA ILE A 63 16.41 -8.20 15.60
C ILE A 63 15.45 -8.82 14.59
N TYR A 64 14.44 -8.06 14.15
CA TYR A 64 13.47 -8.57 13.18
C TYR A 64 14.05 -8.49 11.77
N LYS A 65 14.16 -9.66 11.13
CA LYS A 65 14.68 -9.77 9.76
C LYS A 65 13.96 -10.84 8.96
N LYS A 66 13.83 -10.59 7.66
CA LYS A 66 13.28 -11.54 6.68
C LYS A 66 14.29 -11.78 5.56
N ARG A 67 14.61 -13.06 5.32
CA ARG A 67 15.47 -13.44 4.21
C ARG A 67 14.67 -13.41 2.90
N LEU A 68 15.16 -12.66 1.93
CA LEU A 68 14.66 -12.59 0.56
C LEU A 68 15.63 -13.35 -0.38
N PRO A 69 15.27 -13.60 -1.65
CA PRO A 69 16.12 -14.37 -2.58
C PRO A 69 17.55 -13.84 -2.76
N HIS A 70 17.78 -12.54 -2.62
CA HIS A 70 19.11 -11.92 -2.85
C HIS A 70 19.55 -10.95 -1.75
N GLN A 71 18.72 -10.74 -0.72
CA GLN A 71 18.96 -9.74 0.33
C GLN A 71 18.34 -10.19 1.65
N ILE A 72 18.74 -9.52 2.73
CA ILE A 72 18.05 -9.57 4.02
C ILE A 72 17.32 -8.22 4.20
N TRP A 73 16.04 -8.30 4.53
CA TRP A 73 15.23 -7.16 4.94
C TRP A 73 15.20 -7.09 6.45
N TRP A 74 15.66 -5.98 7.00
CA TRP A 74 15.65 -5.71 8.43
C TRP A 74 14.62 -4.64 8.74
N THR A 75 13.89 -4.81 9.84
CA THR A 75 12.79 -3.91 10.24
C THR A 75 12.89 -3.57 11.71
N THR A 76 12.71 -2.31 12.05
CA THR A 76 12.54 -1.86 13.44
C THR A 76 11.44 -0.82 13.53
N THR A 77 10.92 -0.65 14.75
CA THR A 77 9.94 0.38 15.10
C THR A 77 10.55 1.30 16.13
N LEU A 78 10.68 2.57 15.79
CA LEU A 78 11.16 3.61 16.67
C LEU A 78 9.99 4.38 17.29
N LEU A 79 10.22 4.98 18.46
CA LEU A 79 9.27 5.83 19.18
C LEU A 79 9.90 7.22 19.39
N PRO A 80 9.93 8.09 18.35
CA PRO A 80 10.52 9.42 18.46
C PRO A 80 9.72 10.32 19.40
N GLU A 81 10.35 10.79 20.47
CA GLU A 81 9.71 11.59 21.52
C GLU A 81 9.04 12.86 20.98
N TYR A 82 9.71 13.54 20.03
CA TYR A 82 9.23 14.82 19.46
C TYR A 82 8.70 14.67 18.02
N LYS A 83 8.24 13.47 17.62
CA LYS A 83 7.74 13.20 16.26
C LYS A 83 8.75 13.49 15.15
N ARG A 84 10.04 13.51 15.48
CA ARG A 84 11.15 13.69 14.56
C ARG A 84 12.30 12.78 14.96
N CYS A 85 13.08 12.34 13.99
CA CYS A 85 14.13 11.36 14.23
C CYS A 85 15.31 11.60 13.29
N LYS A 86 16.51 11.54 13.85
CA LYS A 86 17.78 11.46 13.13
C LYS A 86 18.40 10.11 13.45
N TYR A 87 18.93 9.42 12.44
CA TYR A 87 19.51 8.09 12.66
C TYR A 87 20.55 7.73 11.61
N TYR A 88 21.39 6.72 11.93
CA TYR A 88 22.28 6.03 11.03
C TYR A 88 22.36 4.55 11.43
N PHE A 89 22.93 3.72 10.55
CA PHE A 89 23.05 2.29 10.80
C PHE A 89 24.49 1.88 11.08
N GLU A 90 24.67 0.91 11.98
CA GLU A 90 25.90 0.16 12.19
C GLU A 90 25.68 -1.25 11.64
N LEU A 91 26.47 -1.62 10.64
CA LEU A 91 26.40 -2.90 9.92
C LEU A 91 27.59 -3.76 10.29
N ARG A 92 27.34 -4.98 10.77
CA ARG A 92 28.38 -5.92 11.17
C ARG A 92 28.38 -7.16 10.28
N THR A 93 29.51 -7.42 9.68
CA THR A 93 29.83 -8.70 9.05
C THR A 93 30.62 -9.58 10.05
N GLU A 94 31.10 -10.75 9.64
CA GLU A 94 31.99 -11.57 10.47
C GLU A 94 33.36 -10.93 10.73
N LYS A 95 33.78 -9.99 9.86
CA LYS A 95 35.15 -9.43 9.87
C LYS A 95 35.21 -7.93 10.05
N GLU A 96 34.14 -7.21 9.75
CA GLU A 96 34.16 -5.77 9.59
C GLU A 96 32.95 -5.13 10.26
N VAL A 97 33.10 -3.88 10.66
CA VAL A 97 32.03 -2.98 11.13
C VAL A 97 32.03 -1.75 10.23
N TRP A 98 30.88 -1.42 9.70
CA TRP A 98 30.64 -0.25 8.86
C TRP A 98 29.47 0.57 9.39
N TYR A 99 29.59 1.88 9.26
CA TYR A 99 28.55 2.83 9.63
C TYR A 99 27.96 3.42 8.34
N TYR A 100 26.65 3.30 8.16
CA TYR A 100 25.94 3.73 6.96
C TYR A 100 25.10 4.97 7.23
N PHE A 101 25.44 6.04 6.51
CA PHE A 101 24.82 7.35 6.53
C PHE A 101 24.18 7.66 5.17
N GLU A 102 23.43 8.76 5.07
CA GLU A 102 22.80 9.19 3.82
C GLU A 102 23.84 9.45 2.71
N ASP A 103 25.00 9.96 3.05
CA ASP A 103 26.11 10.25 2.13
C ASP A 103 27.09 9.07 1.92
N GLY A 104 26.86 7.91 2.53
CA GLY A 104 27.67 6.71 2.31
C GLY A 104 28.13 5.98 3.55
N PHE A 105 29.25 5.28 3.44
CA PHE A 105 29.77 4.38 4.45
C PHE A 105 31.07 4.91 5.08
N LEU A 106 31.18 4.77 6.40
CA LEU A 106 32.38 5.09 7.17
C LEU A 106 32.86 3.86 7.93
N THR A 107 34.18 3.72 8.05
CA THR A 107 34.78 2.82 9.04
C THR A 107 34.71 3.44 10.44
N GLU A 108 34.99 2.64 11.48
CA GLU A 108 35.05 3.15 12.86
C GLU A 108 36.12 4.24 13.04
N GLU A 109 37.27 4.07 12.36
CA GLU A 109 38.34 5.05 12.38
C GLU A 109 37.92 6.37 11.73
N GLN A 110 37.31 6.30 10.56
CA GLN A 110 36.77 7.50 9.87
C GLN A 110 35.69 8.19 10.70
N LEU A 111 34.81 7.43 11.33
CA LEU A 111 33.79 7.99 12.21
C LEU A 111 34.37 8.74 13.41
N ARG A 112 35.49 8.23 13.97
CA ARG A 112 36.19 8.88 15.09
C ARG A 112 36.94 10.14 14.64
N MET A 113 37.51 10.14 13.44
CA MET A 113 38.30 11.24 12.88
C MET A 113 37.44 12.34 12.26
N ASP A 114 36.24 12.00 11.82
CA ASP A 114 35.36 12.96 11.14
C ASP A 114 34.74 13.92 12.16
N GLY A 115 35.34 15.08 12.31
CA GLY A 115 34.82 16.18 13.12
C GLY A 115 33.64 16.92 12.48
N ARG A 116 33.18 16.47 11.31
CA ARG A 116 32.03 17.05 10.62
C ARG A 116 30.72 16.44 11.12
N MET A 117 29.64 17.18 10.99
CA MET A 117 28.29 16.63 11.14
C MET A 117 28.07 15.60 10.06
N GLN A 118 28.05 14.31 10.43
CA GLN A 118 27.71 13.25 9.51
C GLN A 118 26.30 13.48 8.98
N GLN A 119 26.11 13.20 7.70
CA GLN A 119 24.79 13.24 7.08
C GLN A 119 24.00 12.00 7.51
N CYS A 120 23.35 12.12 8.65
CA CYS A 120 22.41 11.10 9.10
C CYS A 120 21.15 11.11 8.23
N PHE A 121 20.47 10.00 8.20
CA PHE A 121 19.10 9.96 7.73
C PHE A 121 18.21 10.76 8.68
N ILE A 122 17.32 11.60 8.15
CA ILE A 122 16.47 12.47 8.97
C ILE A 122 15.01 12.32 8.55
N VAL A 123 14.15 12.04 9.52
CA VAL A 123 12.71 12.24 9.43
C VAL A 123 12.42 13.53 10.18
N PRO A 124 12.21 14.65 9.48
CA PRO A 124 12.12 15.97 10.11
C PRO A 124 10.86 16.13 10.96
N TRP A 125 9.79 15.46 10.56
CA TRP A 125 8.55 15.39 11.32
C TRP A 125 7.65 14.26 10.81
N MET A 126 7.05 13.51 11.75
CA MET A 126 6.00 12.53 11.47
C MET A 126 4.66 13.25 11.39
N ASN A 127 4.30 13.69 10.17
CA ASN A 127 3.06 14.41 9.95
C ASN A 127 1.86 13.44 10.06
N PRO A 128 0.86 13.73 10.92
CA PRO A 128 -0.35 12.91 11.00
C PRO A 128 -1.13 12.78 9.68
N ALA A 129 -0.96 13.74 8.75
CA ALA A 129 -1.57 13.67 7.42
C ALA A 129 -0.97 12.58 6.51
N ASP A 130 0.28 12.17 6.76
CA ASP A 130 0.98 11.16 5.99
C ASP A 130 0.72 9.73 6.51
N ILE A 131 -0.03 9.60 7.60
CA ILE A 131 -0.38 8.32 8.19
C ILE A 131 -1.51 7.69 7.36
N ASN A 132 -1.24 6.54 6.78
CA ASN A 132 -2.28 5.77 6.08
C ASN A 132 -3.23 5.12 7.10
N ARG A 133 -4.37 5.78 7.34
CA ARG A 133 -5.41 5.29 8.24
C ARG A 133 -6.40 4.40 7.49
N THR A 134 -5.96 3.21 7.15
CA THR A 134 -6.89 2.20 6.61
C THR A 134 -7.98 1.93 7.65
N PRO A 135 -9.28 2.05 7.30
CA PRO A 135 -10.36 1.70 8.21
C PRO A 135 -10.23 0.26 8.71
N ALA A 136 -10.46 0.02 9.99
CA ALA A 136 -10.26 -1.29 10.62
C ALA A 136 -11.01 -2.42 9.89
N TRP A 137 -12.20 -2.14 9.38
CA TRP A 137 -13.04 -3.12 8.66
C TRP A 137 -12.38 -3.68 7.39
N VAL A 138 -11.43 -2.96 6.78
CA VAL A 138 -10.75 -3.43 5.54
C VAL A 138 -9.93 -4.68 5.79
N ASN A 139 -9.32 -4.81 6.98
CA ASN A 139 -8.48 -5.96 7.33
C ASN A 139 -9.29 -7.26 7.48
N ASP A 140 -10.57 -7.15 7.82
CA ASP A 140 -11.48 -8.28 8.05
C ASP A 140 -12.41 -8.52 6.86
N THR A 141 -12.18 -7.84 5.73
CA THR A 141 -13.04 -7.92 4.56
C THR A 141 -12.62 -9.05 3.62
N ILE A 142 -13.57 -9.91 3.28
CA ILE A 142 -13.43 -10.90 2.21
C ILE A 142 -14.00 -10.28 0.93
N TRP A 143 -13.10 -9.94 0.01
CA TRP A 143 -13.44 -9.24 -1.22
C TRP A 143 -13.84 -10.19 -2.33
N TYR A 144 -14.91 -9.83 -3.07
CA TYR A 144 -15.31 -10.48 -4.30
C TYR A 144 -15.35 -9.45 -5.43
N GLN A 145 -14.47 -9.63 -6.42
CA GLN A 145 -14.46 -8.75 -7.60
C GLN A 145 -15.56 -9.16 -8.57
N ILE A 146 -16.32 -8.18 -9.04
CA ILE A 146 -17.38 -8.38 -10.03
C ILE A 146 -17.09 -7.54 -11.28
N PHE A 147 -17.03 -8.22 -12.42
CA PHE A 147 -17.18 -7.60 -13.74
C PHE A 147 -18.69 -7.59 -14.06
N PRO A 148 -19.38 -6.43 -14.01
CA PRO A 148 -20.85 -6.41 -14.03
C PRO A 148 -21.46 -7.12 -15.23
N ASP A 149 -20.96 -6.86 -16.46
CA ASP A 149 -21.44 -7.53 -17.68
C ASP A 149 -21.39 -9.05 -17.59
N ARG A 150 -20.47 -9.60 -16.82
CA ARG A 150 -20.15 -11.04 -16.73
C ARG A 150 -20.64 -11.72 -15.46
N PHE A 151 -21.53 -11.11 -14.69
CA PHE A 151 -21.98 -11.66 -13.42
C PHE A 151 -23.43 -12.17 -13.44
N CYS A 152 -24.40 -11.28 -13.57
CA CYS A 152 -25.83 -11.64 -13.59
C CYS A 152 -26.64 -10.57 -14.31
N ASN A 153 -27.49 -11.00 -15.22
CA ASN A 153 -28.47 -10.13 -15.86
C ASN A 153 -29.75 -10.09 -15.01
N GLY A 154 -30.01 -8.94 -14.38
CA GLY A 154 -31.20 -8.73 -13.55
C GLY A 154 -32.42 -8.20 -14.29
N THR A 155 -32.24 -7.76 -15.55
CA THR A 155 -33.29 -7.14 -16.38
C THR A 155 -33.25 -7.63 -17.82
N PRO A 156 -33.39 -8.95 -18.06
CA PRO A 156 -33.26 -9.52 -19.40
C PRO A 156 -34.24 -8.96 -20.43
N GLU A 157 -35.38 -8.44 -19.97
CA GLU A 157 -36.38 -7.79 -20.80
C GLU A 157 -35.94 -6.44 -21.38
N LYS A 158 -34.87 -5.85 -20.81
CA LYS A 158 -34.29 -4.57 -21.28
C LYS A 158 -33.13 -4.79 -22.26
N ASN A 159 -32.73 -6.03 -22.50
CA ASN A 159 -31.64 -6.35 -23.39
C ASN A 159 -31.98 -5.98 -24.85
N GLY A 160 -31.02 -5.29 -25.50
CA GLY A 160 -31.01 -5.18 -26.95
C GLY A 160 -30.63 -6.50 -27.65
N ASN A 161 -30.63 -6.49 -28.97
CA ASN A 161 -30.30 -7.67 -29.80
C ASN A 161 -28.80 -8.07 -29.72
N ASP A 162 -27.97 -7.27 -29.09
CA ASP A 162 -26.49 -7.44 -29.07
C ASP A 162 -25.98 -8.26 -27.88
N ILE A 163 -26.89 -8.88 -27.11
CA ILE A 163 -26.48 -9.66 -25.92
C ILE A 163 -26.18 -11.10 -26.33
N THR A 164 -24.96 -11.54 -26.05
CA THR A 164 -24.54 -12.94 -26.24
C THR A 164 -25.16 -13.82 -25.16
N PRO A 165 -25.80 -14.92 -25.52
CA PRO A 165 -26.32 -15.89 -24.55
C PRO A 165 -25.20 -16.46 -23.67
N TRP A 166 -25.48 -16.63 -22.38
CA TRP A 166 -24.59 -17.33 -21.47
C TRP A 166 -24.29 -18.76 -21.95
N ARG A 167 -23.03 -19.13 -21.91
CA ARG A 167 -22.54 -20.46 -22.28
C ARG A 167 -21.42 -20.93 -21.36
N ASN A 168 -21.28 -22.23 -21.21
CA ASN A 168 -20.25 -22.85 -20.37
C ASN A 168 -19.08 -23.44 -21.18
N HIS A 169 -19.00 -23.16 -22.47
CA HIS A 169 -17.95 -23.64 -23.36
C HIS A 169 -17.63 -22.63 -24.46
N GLY A 170 -16.49 -22.82 -25.11
CA GLY A 170 -15.99 -21.94 -26.17
C GLY A 170 -15.12 -20.81 -25.64
N THR A 171 -14.56 -20.04 -26.56
CA THR A 171 -13.75 -18.85 -26.26
C THR A 171 -14.66 -17.63 -26.13
N VAL A 172 -14.45 -16.84 -25.10
CA VAL A 172 -15.11 -15.54 -24.89
C VAL A 172 -14.18 -14.45 -25.35
N THR A 173 -14.69 -13.52 -26.18
CA THR A 173 -13.94 -12.34 -26.64
C THR A 173 -14.29 -11.10 -25.82
N ASN A 174 -13.49 -10.03 -25.99
CA ASN A 174 -13.73 -8.78 -25.28
C ASN A 174 -14.92 -7.98 -25.83
N GLU A 175 -15.33 -8.25 -27.08
CA GLU A 175 -16.46 -7.57 -27.72
C GLU A 175 -17.82 -8.17 -27.31
N GLU A 176 -17.83 -9.39 -26.78
CA GLU A 176 -19.07 -10.03 -26.36
C GLU A 176 -19.66 -9.39 -25.11
N LYS A 177 -20.94 -9.03 -25.18
CA LYS A 177 -21.73 -8.50 -24.06
C LYS A 177 -22.68 -9.55 -23.55
N PHE A 178 -22.70 -9.83 -22.26
CA PHE A 178 -23.58 -10.84 -21.66
C PHE A 178 -24.75 -10.23 -20.87
N GLY A 179 -24.78 -8.89 -20.77
CA GLY A 179 -25.91 -8.15 -20.22
C GLY A 179 -26.04 -8.19 -18.70
N GLY A 180 -25.00 -8.62 -17.99
CA GLY A 180 -24.97 -8.48 -16.54
C GLY A 180 -25.01 -7.00 -16.12
N ASN A 181 -25.67 -6.69 -15.00
CA ASN A 181 -25.94 -5.33 -14.57
C ASN A 181 -26.06 -5.18 -13.05
N LEU A 182 -26.21 -3.95 -12.57
CA LEU A 182 -26.31 -3.66 -11.12
C LEU A 182 -27.52 -4.31 -10.47
N GLU A 183 -28.64 -4.39 -11.18
CA GLU A 183 -29.84 -5.09 -10.70
C GLU A 183 -29.56 -6.59 -10.52
N GLY A 184 -28.85 -7.21 -11.45
CA GLY A 184 -28.43 -8.61 -11.33
C GLY A 184 -27.53 -8.85 -10.14
N ILE A 185 -26.61 -7.92 -9.85
CA ILE A 185 -25.77 -7.98 -8.65
C ILE A 185 -26.63 -7.88 -7.40
N ARG A 186 -27.58 -6.94 -7.36
CA ARG A 186 -28.52 -6.75 -6.25
C ARG A 186 -29.32 -8.01 -5.96
N GLN A 187 -29.85 -8.68 -6.99
CA GLN A 187 -30.59 -9.95 -6.86
C GLN A 187 -29.73 -11.10 -6.31
N ARG A 188 -28.40 -11.01 -6.44
CA ARG A 188 -27.45 -12.04 -5.99
C ARG A 188 -26.75 -11.72 -4.67
N LEU A 189 -27.14 -10.68 -3.98
CA LEU A 189 -26.53 -10.32 -2.68
C LEU A 189 -26.66 -11.43 -1.63
N SER A 190 -27.77 -12.15 -1.59
CA SER A 190 -27.94 -13.29 -0.66
C SER A 190 -26.97 -14.43 -0.96
N TYR A 191 -26.73 -14.74 -2.23
CA TYR A 191 -25.71 -15.72 -2.65
C TYR A 191 -24.30 -15.28 -2.20
N LEU A 192 -23.95 -14.01 -2.38
CA LEU A 192 -22.66 -13.49 -1.95
C LEU A 192 -22.50 -13.51 -0.43
N GLN A 193 -23.58 -13.22 0.32
CA GLN A 193 -23.59 -13.30 1.77
C GLN A 193 -23.42 -14.75 2.26
N GLU A 194 -24.10 -15.73 1.65
CA GLU A 194 -23.97 -17.17 1.95
C GLU A 194 -22.53 -17.66 1.66
N LEU A 195 -21.88 -17.10 0.65
CA LEU A 195 -20.47 -17.38 0.32
C LEU A 195 -19.48 -16.77 1.35
N GLY A 196 -19.96 -15.93 2.27
CA GLY A 196 -19.14 -15.26 3.30
C GLY A 196 -18.46 -13.99 2.80
N ILE A 197 -18.92 -13.40 1.70
CA ILE A 197 -18.38 -12.15 1.15
C ILE A 197 -18.84 -10.97 2.00
N THR A 198 -17.91 -10.10 2.39
CA THR A 198 -18.17 -8.89 3.16
C THR A 198 -17.78 -7.60 2.42
N GLY A 199 -17.18 -7.73 1.23
CA GLY A 199 -16.88 -6.61 0.34
C GLY A 199 -16.97 -6.98 -1.13
N ILE A 200 -17.63 -6.14 -1.92
CA ILE A 200 -17.70 -6.25 -3.38
C ILE A 200 -16.84 -5.17 -4.00
N TYR A 201 -15.93 -5.57 -4.88
CA TYR A 201 -15.19 -4.66 -5.76
C TYR A 201 -15.80 -4.71 -7.15
N LEU A 202 -16.41 -3.62 -7.59
CA LEU A 202 -16.99 -3.50 -8.93
C LEU A 202 -15.93 -2.99 -9.91
N ASN A 203 -15.71 -3.69 -11.01
CA ASN A 203 -15.05 -3.11 -12.18
C ASN A 203 -15.80 -1.84 -12.60
N PRO A 204 -15.19 -0.96 -13.42
CA PRO A 204 -15.79 0.33 -13.75
C PRO A 204 -17.25 0.21 -14.21
N ILE A 205 -18.08 1.16 -13.77
CA ILE A 205 -19.53 1.19 -14.06
C ILE A 205 -19.96 2.48 -14.77
N MET A 206 -19.04 3.38 -15.00
CA MET A 206 -19.34 4.67 -15.65
C MET A 206 -19.56 4.51 -17.16
N GLU A 207 -20.22 5.51 -17.78
CA GLU A 207 -20.54 5.50 -19.20
C GLU A 207 -19.29 5.30 -20.08
N ALA A 208 -19.33 4.30 -20.97
CA ALA A 208 -18.27 3.93 -21.88
C ALA A 208 -18.78 3.00 -23.01
N GLU A 209 -18.05 2.91 -24.14
CA GLU A 209 -18.45 2.06 -25.26
C GLU A 209 -18.26 0.56 -24.97
N SER A 210 -17.12 0.22 -24.36
CA SER A 210 -16.78 -1.18 -24.09
C SER A 210 -17.66 -1.82 -23.00
N ASN A 211 -17.66 -3.14 -22.94
CA ASN A 211 -18.32 -3.88 -21.87
C ASN A 211 -17.55 -3.77 -20.52
N HIS A 212 -16.22 -3.54 -20.56
CA HIS A 212 -15.35 -3.44 -19.38
C HIS A 212 -15.29 -2.03 -18.77
N LYS A 213 -15.71 -0.99 -19.51
CA LYS A 213 -15.80 0.41 -19.07
C LYS A 213 -14.48 1.09 -18.65
N TYR A 214 -13.31 0.50 -18.99
CA TYR A 214 -12.02 1.15 -18.78
C TYR A 214 -11.73 2.29 -19.76
N ASP A 215 -12.55 2.46 -20.77
CA ASP A 215 -12.59 3.56 -21.74
C ASP A 215 -13.66 4.60 -21.36
N THR A 216 -13.72 5.01 -20.11
CA THR A 216 -14.73 5.91 -19.55
C THR A 216 -14.85 7.21 -20.34
N THR A 217 -16.05 7.54 -20.79
CA THR A 217 -16.37 8.76 -21.53
C THR A 217 -17.03 9.82 -20.67
N ASP A 218 -17.78 9.43 -19.64
CA ASP A 218 -18.41 10.34 -18.67
C ASP A 218 -18.35 9.77 -17.26
N TYR A 219 -17.52 10.37 -16.39
CA TYR A 219 -17.33 9.96 -14.99
C TYR A 219 -18.49 10.34 -14.07
N THR A 220 -19.46 11.12 -14.57
CA THR A 220 -20.60 11.58 -13.77
C THR A 220 -21.85 10.73 -13.97
N LYS A 221 -21.81 9.78 -14.90
CA LYS A 221 -22.96 8.95 -15.25
C LYS A 221 -22.63 7.47 -15.17
N ILE A 222 -23.55 6.71 -14.59
CA ILE A 222 -23.55 5.25 -14.69
C ILE A 222 -23.95 4.85 -16.11
N ASP A 223 -23.27 3.86 -16.67
CA ASP A 223 -23.61 3.35 -18.00
C ASP A 223 -25.05 2.80 -18.04
N PRO A 224 -25.87 3.24 -19.00
CA PRO A 224 -27.26 2.78 -19.11
C PRO A 224 -27.43 1.27 -19.23
N ALA A 225 -26.42 0.55 -19.76
CA ALA A 225 -26.44 -0.91 -19.82
C ALA A 225 -26.33 -1.56 -18.43
N PHE A 226 -25.73 -0.85 -17.46
CA PHE A 226 -25.60 -1.34 -16.10
C PHE A 226 -26.70 -0.87 -15.16
N GLY A 227 -27.40 0.21 -15.50
CA GLY A 227 -28.48 0.77 -14.73
C GLY A 227 -28.37 2.27 -14.55
N ASP A 228 -28.84 2.76 -13.43
CA ASP A 228 -28.88 4.18 -13.09
C ASP A 228 -28.47 4.43 -11.63
N GLU A 229 -28.49 5.69 -11.24
CA GLU A 229 -28.14 6.11 -9.87
C GLU A 229 -29.08 5.50 -8.82
N GLU A 230 -30.37 5.36 -9.12
CA GLU A 230 -31.34 4.76 -8.19
C GLU A 230 -31.09 3.28 -8.00
N THR A 231 -30.74 2.55 -9.05
CA THR A 231 -30.33 1.14 -8.98
C THR A 231 -29.06 0.99 -8.14
N MET A 232 -28.07 1.86 -8.31
CA MET A 232 -26.85 1.84 -7.54
C MET A 232 -27.11 2.15 -6.05
N LYS A 233 -27.96 3.13 -5.75
CA LYS A 233 -28.37 3.45 -4.36
C LYS A 233 -29.08 2.27 -3.71
N ALA A 234 -29.95 1.58 -4.44
CA ALA A 234 -30.65 0.40 -3.96
C ALA A 234 -29.65 -0.75 -3.67
N LEU A 235 -28.73 -1.01 -4.60
CA LEU A 235 -27.68 -2.00 -4.42
C LEU A 235 -26.83 -1.71 -3.18
N CYS A 236 -26.36 -0.47 -2.99
CA CYS A 236 -25.57 -0.07 -1.83
C CYS A 236 -26.34 -0.27 -0.52
N ARG A 237 -27.60 0.19 -0.46
CA ARG A 237 -28.43 0.04 0.74
C ARG A 237 -28.60 -1.41 1.13
N GLU A 238 -29.03 -2.28 0.20
CA GLU A 238 -29.27 -3.68 0.46
C GLU A 238 -28.00 -4.48 0.75
N ALA A 239 -26.89 -4.12 0.11
CA ALA A 239 -25.57 -4.69 0.43
C ALA A 239 -25.16 -4.34 1.87
N HIS A 240 -25.31 -3.08 2.27
CA HIS A 240 -24.98 -2.63 3.64
C HIS A 240 -25.87 -3.31 4.70
N GLU A 241 -27.17 -3.51 4.44
CA GLU A 241 -28.07 -4.26 5.32
C GLU A 241 -27.60 -5.72 5.52
N LYS A 242 -26.90 -6.30 4.54
CA LYS A 242 -26.30 -7.63 4.60
C LYS A 242 -24.86 -7.65 5.13
N GLY A 243 -24.33 -6.51 5.56
CA GLY A 243 -22.94 -6.38 6.02
C GLY A 243 -21.91 -6.41 4.89
N ILE A 244 -22.31 -6.21 3.64
CA ILE A 244 -21.45 -6.20 2.46
C ILE A 244 -21.16 -4.76 2.07
N ARG A 245 -19.90 -4.38 1.95
CA ARG A 245 -19.45 -3.07 1.48
C ARG A 245 -19.25 -3.06 -0.03
N ILE A 246 -19.47 -1.90 -0.66
CA ILE A 246 -19.26 -1.72 -2.09
C ILE A 246 -18.05 -0.80 -2.31
N MET A 247 -17.15 -1.22 -3.17
CA MET A 247 -16.05 -0.42 -3.72
C MET A 247 -16.16 -0.41 -5.24
N VAL A 248 -16.02 0.77 -5.84
CA VAL A 248 -16.13 0.97 -7.30
C VAL A 248 -14.75 1.30 -7.85
N ASP A 249 -14.39 0.68 -8.96
CA ASP A 249 -13.18 1.02 -9.70
C ASP A 249 -13.33 2.40 -10.36
N ALA A 250 -12.33 3.25 -10.17
CA ALA A 250 -12.27 4.58 -10.75
C ALA A 250 -11.07 4.71 -11.70
N VAL A 251 -11.34 4.87 -12.98
CA VAL A 251 -10.33 4.93 -14.04
C VAL A 251 -9.74 6.34 -14.10
N PHE A 252 -8.76 6.66 -13.25
CA PHE A 252 -8.16 8.00 -13.21
C PHE A 252 -6.88 8.15 -14.03
N ASN A 253 -6.35 7.06 -14.58
CA ASN A 253 -5.08 7.08 -15.33
C ASN A 253 -5.27 7.50 -16.79
N HIS A 254 -6.44 7.24 -17.36
CA HIS A 254 -6.77 7.51 -18.78
C HIS A 254 -8.28 7.57 -18.98
N CYS A 255 -8.71 8.01 -20.15
CA CYS A 255 -10.08 8.04 -20.63
C CYS A 255 -10.12 7.75 -22.13
#